data_091b5c49953993bb18ce80e8125b8a1f
#
_entry.id   091b5c49953993bb18ce80e8125b8a1f
#
_cell.length_a   1.000
_cell.length_b   1.000
_cell.length_c   1.000
_cell.angle_alpha   90.00
_cell.angle_beta   90.00
_cell.angle_gamma   90.00
#
_symmetry.space_group_name_H-M   'P 1'
#
loop_
_entity.id
_entity.type
_entity.pdbx_description
1 polymer ?
#
loop_
_entity_poly.entity_id
_entity_poly.type
_entity_poly.pdbx_seq_one_letter_code
_entity_poly.pdbx_strand_id
1 'polypeptide(L)'
;MNYAAHNKELHHSLKLSEPTIFMKSDSSLLKDGKPFFIPDFSSEIHYETEIVVKIDRLGKNIAERFAHRYYNEVTVGIDFTARDLQNKLRAQGLPWEISKAFDNSAVLGTFVPLERVGDVNRIPFHLDINGKTVQEG
;
A
#
# COMPACT_ATOMS: atom_id res chain seq x y z
N MET A 1 -2.91 -6.07 2.78
CA MET A 1 -3.29 -7.49 3.06
C MET A 1 -2.48 -8.53 2.27
N ASN A 2 -1.42 -8.09 1.58
CA ASN A 2 -0.57 -8.99 0.79
C ASN A 2 0.52 -9.70 1.61
N TYR A 3 0.77 -9.26 2.83
CA TYR A 3 1.70 -9.93 3.75
C TYR A 3 1.05 -11.15 4.39
N ALA A 4 1.48 -12.36 4.04
CA ALA A 4 0.95 -13.61 4.60
C ALA A 4 1.18 -13.71 6.13
N ALA A 5 2.31 -13.22 6.62
CA ALA A 5 2.61 -13.16 8.05
C ALA A 5 1.65 -12.20 8.79
N HIS A 6 1.45 -11.01 8.27
CA HIS A 6 0.56 -10.01 8.86
C HIS A 6 -0.91 -10.47 8.91
N ASN A 7 -1.35 -11.23 7.90
CA ASN A 7 -2.70 -11.82 7.91
C ASN A 7 -2.87 -12.87 9.04
N LYS A 8 -1.81 -13.61 9.38
CA LYS A 8 -1.83 -14.56 10.51
C LYS A 8 -1.88 -13.83 11.86
N GLU A 9 -1.12 -12.76 12.02
CA GLU A 9 -1.09 -11.94 13.24
C GLU A 9 -2.45 -11.30 13.54
N LEU A 10 -3.17 -10.90 12.49
CA LEU A 10 -4.49 -10.27 12.62
C LEU A 10 -5.65 -11.27 12.72
N HIS A 11 -5.37 -12.58 12.88
CA HIS A 11 -6.36 -13.66 12.97
C HIS A 11 -7.39 -13.67 11.81
N HIS A 12 -6.96 -13.33 10.60
CA HIS A 12 -7.85 -13.29 9.44
C HIS A 12 -8.01 -14.67 8.81
N SER A 13 -9.17 -15.25 8.97
CA SER A 13 -9.64 -16.44 8.24
C SER A 13 -10.19 -16.11 6.85
N LEU A 14 -9.96 -14.89 6.33
CA LEU A 14 -10.40 -14.53 4.99
C LEU A 14 -9.68 -15.39 3.97
N LYS A 15 -10.44 -16.22 3.27
CA LYS A 15 -9.95 -16.89 2.07
C LYS A 15 -9.50 -15.79 1.10
N LEU A 16 -8.21 -15.77 0.76
CA LEU A 16 -7.58 -14.85 -0.20
C LEU A 16 -8.07 -15.10 -1.65
N SER A 17 -9.35 -15.43 -1.85
CA SER A 17 -9.92 -15.70 -3.17
C SER A 17 -10.15 -14.42 -3.98
N GLU A 18 -10.30 -13.28 -3.29
CA GLU A 18 -10.52 -11.99 -3.95
C GLU A 18 -9.73 -10.89 -3.25
N PRO A 19 -9.07 -9.98 -4.01
CA PRO A 19 -8.34 -8.87 -3.43
C PRO A 19 -9.31 -7.85 -2.82
N THR A 20 -9.04 -7.40 -1.62
CA THR A 20 -9.73 -6.23 -1.05
C THR A 20 -9.13 -4.97 -1.66
N ILE A 21 -9.96 -4.18 -2.34
CA ILE A 21 -9.56 -2.94 -3.00
C ILE A 21 -10.15 -1.75 -2.24
N PHE A 22 -9.33 -0.74 -2.00
CA PHE A 22 -9.74 0.58 -1.50
C PHE A 22 -8.95 1.65 -2.25
N MET A 23 -9.41 2.89 -2.19
CA MET A 23 -8.77 4.01 -2.84
C MET A 23 -8.16 4.98 -1.82
N LYS A 24 -7.14 5.70 -2.28
CA LYS A 24 -6.60 6.89 -1.62
C LYS A 24 -6.81 8.09 -2.53
N SER A 25 -7.13 9.24 -1.95
CA SER A 25 -7.31 10.49 -2.71
C SER A 25 -5.96 11.10 -3.11
N ASP A 26 -5.98 12.08 -3.99
CA ASP A 26 -4.78 12.84 -4.36
C ASP A 26 -4.16 13.56 -3.16
N SER A 27 -4.97 14.02 -2.19
CA SER A 27 -4.50 14.64 -0.95
C SER A 27 -3.75 13.66 -0.04
N SER A 28 -3.96 12.36 -0.22
CA SER A 28 -3.21 11.32 0.52
C SER A 28 -1.75 11.21 0.07
N LEU A 29 -1.37 11.74 -1.10
CA LEU A 29 -0.03 11.57 -1.66
C LEU A 29 1.02 12.41 -0.92
N LEU A 30 2.03 11.75 -0.37
CA LEU A 30 3.23 12.36 0.21
C LEU A 30 4.44 12.02 -0.66
N LYS A 31 5.05 13.04 -1.25
CA LYS A 31 6.18 12.94 -2.20
C LYS A 31 7.38 13.74 -1.71
N ASP A 32 8.48 13.60 -2.44
CA ASP A 32 9.66 14.45 -2.31
C ASP A 32 10.35 14.38 -0.94
N GLY A 33 10.22 13.25 -0.24
CA GLY A 33 10.85 13.06 1.07
C GLY A 33 10.33 13.99 2.16
N LYS A 34 9.15 14.55 2.00
CA LYS A 34 8.53 15.41 3.01
C LYS A 34 8.21 14.61 4.28
N PRO A 35 8.24 15.25 5.45
CA PRO A 35 7.91 14.59 6.70
C PRO A 35 6.43 14.20 6.75
N PHE A 36 6.14 13.01 7.25
CA PHE A 36 4.79 12.61 7.64
C PHE A 36 4.52 13.08 9.06
N PHE A 37 3.42 13.79 9.26
CA PHE A 37 2.97 14.20 10.58
C PHE A 37 1.87 13.26 11.05
N ILE A 38 2.09 12.65 12.23
CA ILE A 38 1.11 11.74 12.83
C ILE A 38 -0.16 12.55 13.14
N PRO A 39 -1.33 12.14 12.60
CA PRO A 39 -2.58 12.84 12.85
C PRO A 39 -3.08 12.61 14.29
N ASP A 40 -3.81 13.56 14.83
CA ASP A 40 -4.35 13.53 16.18
C ASP A 40 -5.68 12.75 16.32
N PHE A 41 -6.32 12.41 15.18
CA PHE A 41 -7.59 11.69 15.15
C PHE A 41 -7.47 10.18 15.36
N SER A 42 -6.25 9.63 15.40
CA SER A 42 -5.98 8.21 15.58
C SER A 42 -4.87 8.02 16.62
N SER A 43 -5.06 7.05 17.51
CA SER A 43 -4.06 6.66 18.50
C SER A 43 -3.13 5.54 18.03
N GLU A 44 -3.39 4.97 16.85
CA GLU A 44 -2.66 3.80 16.34
C GLU A 44 -2.41 3.92 14.84
N ILE A 45 -1.29 4.55 14.47
CA ILE A 45 -0.84 4.66 13.07
C ILE A 45 0.15 3.53 12.76
N HIS A 46 -0.20 2.68 11.81
CA HIS A 46 0.67 1.64 11.26
C HIS A 46 1.23 2.07 9.92
N TYR A 47 2.35 1.48 9.55
CA TYR A 47 2.98 1.58 8.23
C TYR A 47 2.85 0.23 7.51
N GLU A 48 2.51 0.25 6.25
CA GLU A 48 2.48 -0.93 5.36
C GLU A 48 3.35 -0.59 4.14
N THR A 49 4.52 -1.22 4.06
CA THR A 49 5.42 -0.99 2.93
C THR A 49 4.95 -1.80 1.74
N GLU A 50 4.89 -1.19 0.56
CA GLU A 50 4.28 -1.78 -0.62
C GLU A 50 5.09 -1.50 -1.88
N ILE A 51 5.05 -2.44 -2.84
CA ILE A 51 5.46 -2.16 -4.21
C ILE A 51 4.33 -1.40 -4.90
N VAL A 52 4.67 -0.26 -5.47
CA VAL A 52 3.74 0.61 -6.19
C VAL A 52 4.07 0.59 -7.68
N VAL A 53 3.07 0.28 -8.50
CA VAL A 53 3.18 0.33 -9.96
C VAL A 53 2.50 1.59 -10.48
N LYS A 54 3.10 2.21 -11.51
CA LYS A 54 2.53 3.40 -12.15
C LYS A 54 1.83 2.99 -13.43
N ILE A 55 0.49 3.13 -13.43
CA ILE A 55 -0.31 2.90 -14.64
C ILE A 55 -0.05 4.03 -15.63
N ASP A 56 0.38 3.69 -16.84
CA ASP A 56 0.84 4.65 -17.86
C ASP A 56 -0.07 4.76 -19.08
N ARG A 57 -1.13 3.96 -19.15
CA ARG A 57 -2.08 4.04 -20.26
C ARG A 57 -3.53 3.76 -19.86
N LEU A 58 -4.44 4.31 -20.62
CA LEU A 58 -5.86 4.05 -20.44
C LEU A 58 -6.23 2.64 -20.90
N GLY A 59 -7.18 2.01 -20.19
CA GLY A 59 -7.70 0.72 -20.55
C GLY A 59 -8.99 0.39 -19.80
N LYS A 60 -9.80 -0.46 -20.39
CA LYS A 60 -11.04 -0.99 -19.80
C LYS A 60 -11.24 -2.43 -20.24
N ASN A 61 -11.70 -3.28 -19.32
CA ASN A 61 -11.94 -4.71 -19.58
C ASN A 61 -10.69 -5.43 -20.11
N ILE A 62 -9.52 -5.12 -19.51
CA ILE A 62 -8.25 -5.70 -19.90
C ILE A 62 -8.16 -7.12 -19.33
N ALA A 63 -7.91 -8.11 -20.22
CA ALA A 63 -7.64 -9.47 -19.76
C ALA A 63 -6.32 -9.50 -18.97
N GLU A 64 -6.27 -10.26 -17.89
CA GLU A 64 -5.13 -10.36 -16.95
C GLU A 64 -3.79 -10.56 -17.67
N ARG A 65 -3.75 -11.44 -18.69
CA ARG A 65 -2.54 -11.70 -19.51
C ARG A 65 -1.95 -10.45 -20.16
N PHE A 66 -2.71 -9.36 -20.27
CA PHE A 66 -2.27 -8.10 -20.87
C PHE A 66 -2.00 -6.99 -19.83
N ALA A 67 -2.22 -7.24 -18.56
CA ALA A 67 -2.04 -6.25 -17.48
C ALA A 67 -0.63 -5.65 -17.49
N HIS A 68 0.40 -6.46 -17.74
CA HIS A 68 1.82 -6.05 -17.83
C HIS A 68 2.11 -4.95 -18.87
N ARG A 69 1.19 -4.68 -19.80
CA ARG A 69 1.31 -3.63 -20.83
C ARG A 69 0.86 -2.26 -20.36
N TYR A 70 0.33 -2.15 -19.13
CA TYR A 70 -0.32 -0.95 -18.61
C TYR A 70 0.50 -0.24 -17.55
N TYR A 71 1.68 -0.74 -17.21
CA TYR A 71 2.61 -0.11 -16.31
C TYR A 71 4.06 -0.39 -16.75
N ASN A 72 4.94 0.56 -16.56
CA ASN A 72 6.35 0.49 -16.98
C ASN A 72 7.32 1.02 -15.92
N GLU A 73 6.81 1.54 -14.81
CA GLU A 73 7.59 2.04 -13.69
C GLU A 73 7.05 1.50 -12.37
N VAL A 74 7.97 1.32 -11.42
CA VAL A 74 7.66 0.90 -10.06
C VAL A 74 8.39 1.76 -9.04
N THR A 75 7.87 1.80 -7.84
CA THR A 75 8.55 2.35 -6.66
C THR A 75 8.18 1.56 -5.42
N VAL A 76 8.79 1.89 -4.30
CA VAL A 76 8.36 1.47 -2.97
C VAL A 76 7.57 2.62 -2.35
N GLY A 77 6.45 2.29 -1.72
CA GLY A 77 5.61 3.24 -1.01
C GLY A 77 5.30 2.78 0.40
N ILE A 78 4.65 3.66 1.17
CA ILE A 78 4.11 3.33 2.49
C ILE A 78 2.63 3.68 2.51
N ASP A 79 1.78 2.69 2.81
CA ASP A 79 0.37 2.88 3.12
C ASP A 79 0.23 3.10 4.63
N PHE A 80 0.19 4.37 5.06
CA PHE A 80 -0.13 4.69 6.44
C PHE A 80 -1.60 4.40 6.72
N THR A 81 -1.82 3.73 7.85
CA THR A 81 -3.13 3.21 8.24
C THR A 81 -3.46 3.63 9.66
N ALA A 82 -4.60 4.30 9.85
CA ALA A 82 -5.20 4.50 11.17
C ALA A 82 -5.86 3.18 11.62
N ARG A 83 -5.08 2.33 12.30
CA ARG A 83 -5.45 0.93 12.57
C ARG A 83 -6.65 0.79 13.49
N ASP A 84 -6.73 1.60 14.51
CA ASP A 84 -7.86 1.68 15.44
C ASP A 84 -9.17 1.96 14.70
N LEU A 85 -9.18 2.95 13.79
CA LEU A 85 -10.33 3.27 12.94
C LEU A 85 -10.64 2.14 11.96
N GLN A 86 -9.62 1.57 11.31
CA GLN A 86 -9.84 0.46 10.37
C GLN A 86 -10.50 -0.73 11.06
N ASN A 87 -10.05 -1.10 12.25
CA ASN A 87 -10.62 -2.21 13.01
C ASN A 87 -12.11 -1.95 13.34
N LYS A 88 -12.45 -0.72 13.75
CA LYS A 88 -13.83 -0.30 14.01
C LYS A 88 -14.68 -0.38 12.73
N LEU A 89 -14.19 0.16 11.60
CA LEU A 89 -14.91 0.14 10.33
C LEU A 89 -15.14 -1.30 9.84
N ARG A 90 -14.13 -2.16 9.93
CA ARG A 90 -14.23 -3.56 9.55
C ARG A 90 -15.28 -4.31 10.38
N ALA A 91 -15.30 -4.11 11.68
CA ALA A 91 -16.28 -4.74 12.56
C ALA A 91 -17.73 -4.35 12.22
N GLN A 92 -17.92 -3.18 11.61
CA GLN A 92 -19.22 -2.64 11.21
C GLN A 92 -19.54 -2.87 9.72
N GLY A 93 -18.62 -3.45 8.93
CA GLY A 93 -18.77 -3.61 7.48
C GLY A 93 -18.78 -2.28 6.72
N LEU A 94 -18.15 -1.23 7.27
CA LEU A 94 -18.10 0.11 6.68
C LEU A 94 -16.87 0.29 5.76
N PRO A 95 -16.93 1.24 4.82
CA PRO A 95 -15.80 1.63 3.96
C PRO A 95 -14.57 2.07 4.77
N TRP A 96 -13.37 1.90 4.19
CA TRP A 96 -12.10 2.12 4.91
C TRP A 96 -11.44 3.48 4.67
N GLU A 97 -12.03 4.33 3.82
CA GLU A 97 -11.42 5.58 3.34
C GLU A 97 -10.92 6.47 4.48
N ILE A 98 -11.69 6.65 5.55
CA ILE A 98 -11.27 7.50 6.67
C ILE A 98 -10.06 6.95 7.43
N SER A 99 -9.79 5.64 7.33
CA SER A 99 -8.62 5.00 7.95
C SER A 99 -7.43 4.83 7.01
N LYS A 100 -7.65 4.99 5.69
CA LYS A 100 -6.66 4.73 4.64
C LYS A 100 -6.38 5.93 3.73
N ALA A 101 -7.35 6.83 3.53
CA ALA A 101 -7.26 7.93 2.57
C ALA A 101 -7.18 9.32 3.23
N PHE A 102 -6.61 9.41 4.43
CA PHE A 102 -6.34 10.69 5.07
C PHE A 102 -5.10 11.37 4.47
N ASP A 103 -4.93 12.65 4.70
CA ASP A 103 -3.85 13.47 4.14
C ASP A 103 -2.47 12.88 4.42
N ASN A 104 -1.63 12.82 3.38
CA ASN A 104 -0.27 12.30 3.41
C ASN A 104 -0.14 10.81 3.80
N SER A 105 -1.21 10.03 3.75
CA SER A 105 -1.20 8.62 4.12
C SER A 105 -0.61 7.69 3.06
N ALA A 106 -0.27 8.18 1.86
CA ALA A 106 0.33 7.41 0.76
C ALA A 106 1.71 7.99 0.41
N VAL A 107 2.76 7.46 1.01
CA VAL A 107 4.13 7.87 0.69
C VAL A 107 4.57 7.21 -0.61
N LEU A 108 5.14 7.99 -1.52
CA LEU A 108 5.71 7.49 -2.76
C LEU A 108 7.20 7.82 -2.85
N GLY A 109 8.00 6.79 -3.14
CA GLY A 109 9.39 6.94 -3.51
C GLY A 109 9.58 7.42 -4.96
N THR A 110 10.82 7.49 -5.39
CA THR A 110 11.16 7.80 -6.78
C THR A 110 10.86 6.59 -7.67
N PHE A 111 10.07 6.79 -8.71
CA PHE A 111 9.78 5.74 -9.68
C PHE A 111 11.01 5.38 -10.52
N VAL A 112 11.17 4.09 -10.77
CA VAL A 112 12.22 3.54 -11.63
C VAL A 112 11.60 2.67 -12.72
N PRO A 113 12.19 2.63 -13.94
CA PRO A 113 11.74 1.75 -15.01
C PRO A 113 11.81 0.27 -14.60
N LEU A 114 10.80 -0.53 -14.98
CA LEU A 114 10.76 -1.98 -14.73
C LEU A 114 12.01 -2.71 -15.22
N GLU A 115 12.60 -2.26 -16.32
CA GLU A 115 13.82 -2.82 -16.87
C GLU A 115 15.00 -2.84 -15.88
N ARG A 116 14.97 -1.95 -14.88
CA ARG A 116 16.02 -1.87 -13.84
C ARG A 116 15.80 -2.82 -12.68
N VAL A 117 14.56 -3.29 -12.47
CA VAL A 117 14.21 -4.12 -11.30
C VAL A 117 13.93 -5.58 -11.66
N GLY A 118 13.82 -5.91 -12.97
CA GLY A 118 13.58 -7.27 -13.42
C GLY A 118 12.13 -7.73 -13.25
N ASP A 119 11.93 -8.92 -12.67
CA ASP A 119 10.58 -9.48 -12.51
C ASP A 119 9.86 -8.81 -11.35
N VAL A 120 8.83 -8.03 -11.66
CA VAL A 120 7.99 -7.31 -10.67
C VAL A 120 7.32 -8.24 -9.64
N ASN A 121 7.15 -9.51 -9.96
CA ASN A 121 6.57 -10.48 -9.04
C ASN A 121 7.58 -11.04 -8.02
N ARG A 122 8.85 -10.62 -8.10
CA ARG A 122 9.95 -11.13 -7.27
C ARG A 122 10.88 -10.04 -6.75
N ILE A 123 10.38 -8.84 -6.57
CA ILE A 123 11.17 -7.71 -6.04
C ILE A 123 11.20 -7.83 -4.52
N PRO A 124 12.32 -8.20 -3.90
CA PRO A 124 12.44 -8.12 -2.45
C PRO A 124 12.52 -6.67 -2.02
N PHE A 125 11.91 -6.35 -0.90
CA PHE A 125 11.98 -5.02 -0.30
C PHE A 125 11.94 -5.11 1.23
N HIS A 126 12.42 -4.07 1.90
CA HIS A 126 12.37 -3.97 3.35
C HIS A 126 12.17 -2.53 3.78
N LEU A 127 11.72 -2.35 5.01
CA LEU A 127 11.62 -1.07 5.70
C LEU A 127 12.49 -1.08 6.95
N ASP A 128 13.35 -0.08 7.06
CA ASP A 128 14.14 0.16 8.26
C ASP A 128 13.63 1.40 8.99
N ILE A 129 13.55 1.30 10.32
CA ILE A 129 13.32 2.43 11.20
C ILE A 129 14.50 2.54 12.16
N ASN A 130 15.19 3.68 12.15
CA ASN A 130 16.37 3.93 12.96
C ASN A 130 17.47 2.85 12.83
N GLY A 131 17.66 2.33 11.60
CA GLY A 131 18.65 1.31 11.29
C GLY A 131 18.27 -0.12 11.69
N LYS A 132 17.00 -0.35 12.08
CA LYS A 132 16.45 -1.68 12.36
C LYS A 132 15.39 -2.04 11.34
N THR A 133 15.55 -3.19 10.68
CA THR A 133 14.52 -3.72 9.78
C THR A 133 13.25 -4.08 10.56
N VAL A 134 12.13 -3.54 10.12
CA VAL A 134 10.82 -3.70 10.77
C VAL A 134 9.78 -4.35 9.86
N GLN A 135 10.01 -4.35 8.54
CA GLN A 135 9.19 -5.10 7.57
C GLN A 135 10.06 -5.65 6.45
N GLU A 136 9.69 -6.81 5.93
CA GLU A 136 10.29 -7.46 4.76
C GLU A 136 9.19 -8.05 3.88
N GLY A 137 9.38 -8.01 2.55
CA GLY A 137 8.43 -8.55 1.59
C GLY A 137 9.08 -8.90 0.25
#